data_e807ac4d958952ee38840e8f4b9a1646
#
_entry.id   e807ac4d958952ee38840e8f4b9a1646
#
_cell.length_a   1.000
_cell.length_b   1.000
_cell.length_c   1.000
_cell.angle_alpha   90.00
_cell.angle_beta   90.00
_cell.angle_gamma   90.00
#
_symmetry.space_group_name_H-M   'P 1'
#
loop_
_entity.id
_entity.type
_entity.pdbx_description
1 polymer ?
#
loop_
_entity_poly.entity_id
_entity_poly.type
_entity_poly.pdbx_seq_one_letter_code
_entity_poly.pdbx_strand_id
1 'polypeptide(L)'
;MSSAYQEKAASPAWRQNRISAKPTVQLQETIEPAMKRISLAQNLSAVSPSRIREIADIAFGMDGVLKLHFGESNLPTPDFIKKAALRALDEGYTFYSENAGLPGLRQAVAEKYRELHGVSLDPKTEILITASGVQALNVSIRCAIDPGDEAIVLTPNWPNATAIVNLYAGTAREVPLAWDGRRYTPDLSAMEAALTPRTRLIVYASPSNPLGWVARPEEQRTLLDFCRRRGLWLLADEVYERIYSKGTAAPSILRLCTRDDAVVVVQSFSKSYCMTGWRLGWVAARQDLVGKAAQLNEFIVSHAPSMVQRAGETALRDGEAFVQGMAADVQRRVRFCQEALRGIPGVTLAPPEGAFYLFPRIEGLGDSFDFTLTLLREARVAVAPGSAFGSGGEGAFRICCAADESVLEPAMERLRRFLEKKC
;
A
#
# COMPACT_ATOMS: atom_id res chain seq x y z
N MET A 1 -4.84 26.98 -24.28
CA MET A 1 -4.84 26.36 -25.60
C MET A 1 -5.31 24.92 -25.42
N SER A 2 -6.59 24.78 -25.68
CA SER A 2 -7.43 23.58 -25.55
C SER A 2 -7.41 22.83 -26.90
N SER A 3 -7.75 21.52 -26.81
CA SER A 3 -8.18 20.72 -27.98
C SER A 3 -7.09 20.14 -28.86
N ALA A 4 -6.63 18.94 -28.58
CA ALA A 4 -6.18 17.95 -29.56
C ALA A 4 -5.88 16.58 -28.93
N TYR A 5 -6.88 15.89 -28.39
CA TYR A 5 -6.85 14.42 -28.19
C TYR A 5 -8.28 13.87 -28.12
N GLN A 6 -9.03 14.09 -29.18
CA GLN A 6 -10.19 13.28 -29.55
C GLN A 6 -10.14 13.05 -31.04
N GLU A 7 -10.34 11.80 -31.40
CA GLU A 7 -10.47 11.18 -32.71
C GLU A 7 -9.27 10.34 -33.18
N LYS A 8 -9.45 9.03 -33.01
CA LYS A 8 -9.49 7.98 -34.06
C LYS A 8 -9.28 6.61 -33.44
N ALA A 9 -10.34 6.00 -33.00
CA ALA A 9 -10.41 4.54 -32.91
C ALA A 9 -11.38 4.04 -34.00
N ALA A 10 -10.83 3.70 -35.16
CA ALA A 10 -11.56 2.99 -36.19
C ALA A 10 -11.42 1.49 -35.93
N SER A 11 -12.53 0.84 -35.64
CA SER A 11 -12.63 -0.63 -35.55
C SER A 11 -12.52 -1.27 -36.96
N PRO A 12 -11.78 -2.37 -37.12
CA PRO A 12 -11.82 -3.13 -38.35
C PRO A 12 -13.09 -4.00 -38.41
N ALA A 13 -13.91 -3.75 -39.43
CA ALA A 13 -15.06 -4.56 -39.77
C ALA A 13 -14.62 -5.93 -40.29
N TRP A 14 -14.99 -7.01 -39.59
CA TRP A 14 -14.88 -8.37 -40.11
C TRP A 14 -16.06 -8.62 -41.04
N ARG A 15 -15.77 -8.80 -42.35
CA ARG A 15 -16.74 -9.13 -43.37
C ARG A 15 -17.25 -10.57 -43.14
N GLN A 16 -18.56 -10.70 -43.00
CA GLN A 16 -19.27 -11.99 -43.13
C GLN A 16 -19.22 -12.44 -44.60
N ASN A 17 -18.46 -13.48 -44.87
CA ASN A 17 -18.60 -14.22 -46.13
C ASN A 17 -19.60 -15.36 -45.92
N ARG A 18 -20.76 -15.24 -46.56
CA ARG A 18 -21.69 -16.37 -46.75
C ARG A 18 -21.10 -17.30 -47.81
N ILE A 19 -20.81 -18.54 -47.44
CA ILE A 19 -20.49 -19.61 -48.35
C ILE A 19 -21.68 -20.55 -48.41
N SER A 20 -22.15 -20.79 -49.67
CA SER A 20 -23.25 -21.63 -50.03
C SER A 20 -23.02 -23.12 -49.71
N ALA A 21 -24.07 -23.82 -49.29
CA ALA A 21 -24.09 -25.25 -49.01
C ALA A 21 -23.74 -26.11 -50.26
N LYS A 22 -22.85 -27.07 -50.09
CA LYS A 22 -22.68 -28.27 -50.95
C LYS A 22 -22.41 -29.51 -50.07
N PRO A 23 -22.54 -30.73 -50.63
CA PRO A 23 -23.27 -31.80 -49.97
C PRO A 23 -22.46 -32.63 -48.99
N THR A 24 -23.20 -33.28 -48.10
CA THR A 24 -22.81 -34.20 -47.03
C THR A 24 -21.83 -35.28 -47.50
N VAL A 25 -20.57 -35.15 -47.05
CA VAL A 25 -19.62 -36.26 -46.96
C VAL A 25 -19.61 -36.67 -45.49
N GLN A 26 -19.98 -37.93 -45.22
CA GLN A 26 -19.77 -38.53 -43.89
C GLN A 26 -18.26 -38.58 -43.61
N LEU A 27 -17.78 -37.62 -42.86
CA LEU A 27 -16.44 -37.66 -42.26
C LEU A 27 -16.56 -38.49 -40.98
N GLN A 28 -15.83 -39.62 -40.95
CA GLN A 28 -15.54 -40.33 -39.72
C GLN A 28 -15.06 -39.35 -38.69
N GLU A 29 -15.74 -39.29 -37.52
CA GLU A 29 -15.31 -38.55 -36.37
C GLU A 29 -13.93 -39.07 -35.93
N THR A 30 -12.88 -38.45 -36.39
CA THR A 30 -11.58 -38.54 -35.73
C THR A 30 -11.74 -37.78 -34.40
N ILE A 31 -11.82 -38.52 -33.29
CA ILE A 31 -11.77 -38.00 -31.94
C ILE A 31 -10.42 -37.30 -31.83
N GLU A 32 -10.40 -35.97 -32.04
CA GLU A 32 -9.24 -35.16 -31.65
C GLU A 32 -9.04 -35.36 -30.15
N PRO A 33 -7.83 -35.74 -29.69
CA PRO A 33 -7.57 -35.85 -28.27
C PRO A 33 -7.82 -34.47 -27.67
N ALA A 34 -8.78 -34.37 -26.73
CA ALA A 34 -9.09 -33.15 -26.03
C ALA A 34 -7.78 -32.56 -25.50
N MET A 35 -7.40 -31.39 -26.01
CA MET A 35 -6.19 -30.71 -25.57
C MET A 35 -6.23 -30.57 -24.02
N LYS A 36 -5.29 -31.23 -23.35
CA LYS A 36 -5.19 -31.20 -21.92
C LYS A 36 -4.94 -29.75 -21.49
N ARG A 37 -5.93 -29.10 -20.88
CA ARG A 37 -5.76 -27.73 -20.36
C ARG A 37 -4.60 -27.72 -19.40
N ILE A 38 -3.57 -26.93 -19.71
CA ILE A 38 -2.43 -26.69 -18.81
C ILE A 38 -2.95 -25.79 -17.68
N SER A 39 -2.77 -26.24 -16.44
CA SER A 39 -3.13 -25.45 -15.25
C SER A 39 -2.11 -24.34 -14.98
N LEU A 40 -2.57 -23.22 -14.41
CA LEU A 40 -1.68 -22.19 -13.86
C LEU A 40 -0.91 -22.71 -12.64
N ALA A 41 0.16 -22.00 -12.25
CA ALA A 41 0.92 -22.33 -11.05
C ALA A 41 0.02 -22.30 -9.80
N GLN A 42 0.16 -23.32 -8.95
CA GLN A 42 -0.76 -23.55 -7.81
C GLN A 42 -0.71 -22.41 -6.77
N ASN A 43 0.48 -21.80 -6.54
CA ASN A 43 0.63 -20.70 -5.60
C ASN A 43 -0.18 -19.45 -5.98
N LEU A 44 -0.57 -19.29 -7.24
CA LEU A 44 -1.42 -18.17 -7.67
C LEU A 44 -2.86 -18.29 -7.13
N SER A 45 -3.32 -19.48 -6.82
CA SER A 45 -4.65 -19.70 -6.22
C SER A 45 -4.74 -19.17 -4.77
N ALA A 46 -3.60 -18.96 -4.11
CA ALA A 46 -3.54 -18.38 -2.76
C ALA A 46 -3.68 -16.84 -2.77
N VAL A 47 -3.74 -16.21 -3.94
CA VAL A 47 -3.90 -14.76 -4.08
C VAL A 47 -5.32 -14.44 -4.46
N SER A 48 -6.09 -13.94 -3.49
CA SER A 48 -7.48 -13.51 -3.73
C SER A 48 -7.54 -12.19 -4.50
N PRO A 49 -8.59 -11.95 -5.30
CA PRO A 49 -8.87 -10.64 -5.88
C PRO A 49 -8.95 -9.56 -4.79
N SER A 50 -8.54 -8.34 -5.16
CA SER A 50 -8.61 -7.21 -4.23
C SER A 50 -10.07 -6.74 -4.06
N ARG A 51 -10.63 -6.90 -2.86
CA ARG A 51 -11.96 -6.39 -2.51
C ARG A 51 -12.11 -4.88 -2.74
N ILE A 52 -11.02 -4.12 -2.60
CA ILE A 52 -11.01 -2.68 -2.92
C ILE A 52 -11.18 -2.47 -4.42
N ARG A 53 -10.55 -3.33 -5.24
CA ARG A 53 -10.66 -3.25 -6.70
C ARG A 53 -12.06 -3.63 -7.16
N GLU A 54 -12.67 -4.64 -6.57
CA GLU A 54 -14.05 -5.05 -6.90
C GLU A 54 -15.04 -3.88 -6.70
N ILE A 55 -14.96 -3.16 -5.56
CA ILE A 55 -15.76 -1.94 -5.33
C ILE A 55 -15.43 -0.86 -6.35
N ALA A 56 -14.14 -0.67 -6.68
CA ALA A 56 -13.72 0.32 -7.66
C ALA A 56 -14.28 0.05 -9.06
N ASP A 57 -14.24 -1.20 -9.51
CA ASP A 57 -14.71 -1.59 -10.85
C ASP A 57 -16.23 -1.36 -10.97
N ILE A 58 -17.00 -1.66 -9.92
CA ILE A 58 -18.43 -1.34 -9.88
C ILE A 58 -18.64 0.18 -9.89
N ALA A 59 -17.88 0.93 -9.06
CA ALA A 59 -17.99 2.38 -8.95
C ALA A 59 -17.63 3.12 -10.26
N PHE A 60 -16.73 2.57 -11.08
CA PHE A 60 -16.39 3.14 -12.39
C PHE A 60 -17.53 3.04 -13.40
N GLY A 61 -18.40 2.02 -13.27
CA GLY A 61 -19.59 1.87 -14.11
C GLY A 61 -20.81 2.66 -13.65
N MET A 62 -20.69 3.51 -12.61
CA MET A 62 -21.81 4.23 -12.01
C MET A 62 -21.59 5.76 -12.05
N ASP A 63 -22.61 6.52 -12.47
CA ASP A 63 -22.58 7.99 -12.46
C ASP A 63 -22.80 8.57 -11.06
N GLY A 64 -22.21 9.75 -10.83
CA GLY A 64 -22.39 10.55 -9.61
C GLY A 64 -21.82 9.95 -8.33
N VAL A 65 -20.89 8.99 -8.46
CA VAL A 65 -20.19 8.35 -7.33
C VAL A 65 -19.07 9.23 -6.80
N LEU A 66 -19.09 9.49 -5.51
CA LEU A 66 -18.02 10.14 -4.75
C LEU A 66 -17.01 9.08 -4.29
N LYS A 67 -15.77 9.14 -4.80
CA LYS A 67 -14.79 8.05 -4.71
C LYS A 67 -13.81 8.26 -3.56
N LEU A 68 -13.99 7.55 -2.45
CA LEU A 68 -13.13 7.59 -1.25
C LEU A 68 -12.48 6.21 -0.95
N HIS A 69 -12.49 5.28 -1.91
CA HIS A 69 -11.99 3.91 -1.74
C HIS A 69 -10.51 3.74 -2.04
N PHE A 70 -9.92 4.56 -2.92
CA PHE A 70 -8.49 4.50 -3.20
C PHE A 70 -7.65 5.31 -2.20
N GLY A 71 -6.50 4.75 -1.84
CA GLY A 71 -5.53 5.40 -0.95
C GLY A 71 -4.55 6.29 -1.72
N GLU A 72 -5.03 7.32 -2.37
CA GLU A 72 -4.24 8.24 -3.19
C GLU A 72 -4.62 9.69 -2.90
N SER A 73 -3.62 10.59 -2.92
CA SER A 73 -3.87 12.03 -2.84
C SER A 73 -4.44 12.54 -4.16
N ASN A 74 -5.34 13.51 -4.07
CA ASN A 74 -5.84 14.27 -5.24
C ASN A 74 -4.82 15.26 -5.81
N LEU A 75 -3.73 15.53 -5.08
CA LEU A 75 -2.70 16.47 -5.51
C LEU A 75 -1.82 15.86 -6.59
N PRO A 76 -1.58 16.56 -7.71
CA PRO A 76 -0.59 16.14 -8.69
C PRO A 76 0.81 16.24 -8.11
N THR A 77 1.74 15.48 -8.68
CA THR A 77 3.17 15.63 -8.36
C THR A 77 3.62 17.08 -8.58
N PRO A 78 4.34 17.70 -7.63
CA PRO A 78 4.81 19.07 -7.73
C PRO A 78 5.67 19.33 -8.96
N ASP A 79 5.59 20.56 -9.50
CA ASP A 79 6.30 20.95 -10.72
C ASP A 79 7.82 20.84 -10.61
N PHE A 80 8.38 21.14 -9.43
CA PHE A 80 9.84 21.04 -9.24
C PHE A 80 10.34 19.60 -9.39
N ILE A 81 9.56 18.60 -8.97
CA ILE A 81 9.85 17.17 -9.15
C ILE A 81 9.71 16.78 -10.63
N LYS A 82 8.61 17.21 -11.28
CA LYS A 82 8.39 16.95 -12.72
C LYS A 82 9.51 17.53 -13.58
N LYS A 83 9.90 18.78 -13.29
CA LYS A 83 11.02 19.45 -13.98
C LYS A 83 12.35 18.75 -13.77
N ALA A 84 12.58 18.17 -12.58
CA ALA A 84 13.79 17.38 -12.31
C ALA A 84 13.86 16.11 -13.17
N ALA A 85 12.72 15.43 -13.37
CA ALA A 85 12.68 14.27 -14.27
C ALA A 85 12.94 14.66 -15.74
N LEU A 86 12.35 15.76 -16.20
CA LEU A 86 12.58 16.26 -17.56
C LEU A 86 14.06 16.61 -17.77
N ARG A 87 14.69 17.36 -16.86
CA ARG A 87 16.12 17.63 -16.91
C ARG A 87 16.95 16.34 -16.93
N ALA A 88 16.60 15.36 -16.12
CA ALA A 88 17.31 14.08 -16.12
C ALA A 88 17.20 13.34 -17.46
N LEU A 89 16.08 13.43 -18.15
CA LEU A 89 15.94 12.89 -19.52
C LEU A 89 16.85 13.63 -20.51
N ASP A 90 16.88 14.96 -20.46
CA ASP A 90 17.73 15.81 -21.31
C ASP A 90 19.22 15.57 -21.04
N GLU A 91 19.59 15.25 -19.78
CA GLU A 91 20.93 14.89 -19.33
C GLU A 91 21.32 13.44 -19.66
N GLY A 92 20.43 12.65 -20.27
CA GLY A 92 20.72 11.28 -20.73
C GLY A 92 20.59 10.20 -19.65
N TYR A 93 19.83 10.41 -18.55
CA TYR A 93 19.52 9.36 -17.56
C TYR A 93 18.52 8.32 -18.11
N THR A 94 18.89 7.68 -19.23
CA THR A 94 18.08 6.68 -19.94
C THR A 94 18.75 5.33 -20.01
N PHE A 95 19.94 5.18 -19.42
CA PHE A 95 20.72 3.94 -19.38
C PHE A 95 20.52 3.20 -18.04
N TYR A 96 20.99 1.97 -18.00
CA TYR A 96 21.06 1.20 -16.76
C TYR A 96 21.88 1.93 -15.69
N SER A 97 21.40 1.85 -14.46
CA SER A 97 22.11 2.33 -13.26
C SER A 97 22.50 1.16 -12.35
N GLU A 98 23.12 1.45 -11.22
CA GLU A 98 23.38 0.45 -10.19
C GLU A 98 22.08 -0.23 -9.71
N ASN A 99 22.11 -1.54 -9.49
CA ASN A 99 20.96 -2.31 -8.99
C ASN A 99 20.46 -1.79 -7.64
N ALA A 100 21.34 -1.28 -6.80
CA ALA A 100 20.99 -0.64 -5.53
C ALA A 100 20.38 0.78 -5.69
N GLY A 101 20.41 1.34 -6.88
CA GLY A 101 19.96 2.70 -7.20
C GLY A 101 21.10 3.72 -7.24
N LEU A 102 20.80 4.89 -7.78
CA LEU A 102 21.74 5.99 -7.94
C LEU A 102 22.36 6.41 -6.60
N PRO A 103 23.70 6.61 -6.53
CA PRO A 103 24.37 7.02 -5.30
C PRO A 103 23.82 8.31 -4.69
N GLY A 104 23.50 9.31 -5.53
CA GLY A 104 22.95 10.59 -5.07
C GLY A 104 21.60 10.42 -4.36
N LEU A 105 20.72 9.56 -4.87
CA LEU A 105 19.44 9.28 -4.22
C LEU A 105 19.61 8.50 -2.91
N ARG A 106 20.50 7.48 -2.88
CA ARG A 106 20.80 6.73 -1.64
C ARG A 106 21.38 7.66 -0.56
N GLN A 107 22.26 8.58 -0.96
CA GLN A 107 22.80 9.60 -0.07
C GLN A 107 21.70 10.51 0.48
N ALA A 108 20.77 11.00 -0.36
CA ALA A 108 19.64 11.83 0.07
C ALA A 108 18.71 11.09 1.05
N VAL A 109 18.50 9.77 0.86
CA VAL A 109 17.76 8.94 1.82
C VAL A 109 18.49 8.87 3.17
N ALA A 110 19.81 8.65 3.19
CA ALA A 110 20.59 8.61 4.43
C ALA A 110 20.56 9.96 5.15
N GLU A 111 20.65 11.07 4.42
CA GLU A 111 20.51 12.43 4.95
C GLU A 111 19.14 12.65 5.61
N LYS A 112 18.07 12.20 4.95
CA LYS A 112 16.71 12.25 5.49
C LYS A 112 16.58 11.52 6.83
N TYR A 113 17.11 10.29 6.95
CA TYR A 113 17.08 9.56 8.23
C TYR A 113 17.87 10.25 9.33
N ARG A 114 19.01 10.84 8.99
CA ARG A 114 19.80 11.62 9.95
C ARG A 114 19.05 12.84 10.44
N GLU A 115 18.42 13.59 9.53
CA GLU A 115 17.72 14.84 9.85
C GLU A 115 16.42 14.62 10.63
N LEU A 116 15.59 13.66 10.20
CA LEU A 116 14.28 13.44 10.79
C LEU A 116 14.33 12.54 12.04
N HIS A 117 15.25 11.60 12.07
CA HIS A 117 15.26 10.55 13.09
C HIS A 117 16.54 10.48 13.93
N GLY A 118 17.59 11.21 13.55
CA GLY A 118 18.91 11.08 14.19
C GLY A 118 19.61 9.75 13.91
N VAL A 119 19.20 9.04 12.84
CA VAL A 119 19.71 7.72 12.47
C VAL A 119 20.75 7.87 11.36
N SER A 120 21.94 7.29 11.55
CA SER A 120 23.00 7.25 10.56
C SER A 120 22.96 5.92 9.82
N LEU A 121 22.66 5.96 8.52
CA LEU A 121 22.71 4.82 7.61
C LEU A 121 23.89 4.96 6.63
N ASP A 122 24.55 3.86 6.30
CA ASP A 122 25.51 3.84 5.19
C ASP A 122 24.74 3.79 3.86
N PRO A 123 24.81 4.84 3.03
CA PRO A 123 24.07 4.88 1.78
C PRO A 123 24.53 3.81 0.77
N LYS A 124 25.73 3.24 0.94
CA LYS A 124 26.24 2.21 0.04
C LYS A 124 25.74 0.82 0.36
N THR A 125 25.52 0.52 1.64
CA THR A 125 25.32 -0.85 2.10
C THR A 125 23.98 -1.06 2.84
N GLU A 126 23.32 0.00 3.33
CA GLU A 126 22.11 -0.11 4.15
C GLU A 126 20.84 0.46 3.46
N ILE A 127 20.96 0.89 2.19
CA ILE A 127 19.86 1.47 1.41
C ILE A 127 19.77 0.84 0.02
N LEU A 128 18.56 0.36 -0.34
CA LEU A 128 18.21 -0.12 -1.69
C LEU A 128 17.07 0.72 -2.24
N ILE A 129 17.26 1.32 -3.41
CA ILE A 129 16.18 1.99 -4.15
C ILE A 129 15.38 0.96 -4.94
N THR A 130 14.07 1.07 -4.89
CA THR A 130 13.15 0.11 -5.51
C THR A 130 12.14 0.77 -6.44
N ALA A 131 11.62 0.01 -7.39
CA ALA A 131 10.54 0.45 -8.29
C ALA A 131 9.18 0.43 -7.55
N SER A 132 9.06 1.13 -6.45
CA SER A 132 7.92 1.37 -5.57
C SER A 132 8.10 0.80 -4.15
N GLY A 133 7.27 1.28 -3.20
CA GLY A 133 7.14 0.67 -1.88
C GLY A 133 6.61 -0.77 -1.93
N VAL A 134 5.76 -1.11 -2.93
CA VAL A 134 5.31 -2.51 -3.14
C VAL A 134 6.49 -3.42 -3.48
N GLN A 135 7.38 -2.94 -4.34
CA GLN A 135 8.61 -3.67 -4.67
C GLN A 135 9.52 -3.79 -3.44
N ALA A 136 9.68 -2.71 -2.65
CA ALA A 136 10.43 -2.74 -1.40
C ALA A 136 9.89 -3.83 -0.46
N LEU A 137 8.58 -3.88 -0.27
CA LEU A 137 7.91 -4.90 0.53
C LEU A 137 8.16 -6.30 -0.03
N ASN A 138 8.03 -6.46 -1.36
CA ASN A 138 8.20 -7.73 -2.05
C ASN A 138 9.60 -8.32 -1.86
N VAL A 139 10.66 -7.56 -2.18
CA VAL A 139 12.04 -8.05 -2.04
C VAL A 139 12.43 -8.27 -0.59
N SER A 140 11.91 -7.46 0.34
CA SER A 140 12.17 -7.60 1.78
C SER A 140 11.57 -8.88 2.35
N ILE A 141 10.30 -9.16 2.05
CA ILE A 141 9.63 -10.40 2.48
C ILE A 141 10.36 -11.61 1.89
N ARG A 142 10.68 -11.57 0.58
CA ARG A 142 11.36 -12.69 -0.09
C ARG A 142 12.75 -12.98 0.48
N CYS A 143 13.45 -11.95 0.99
CA CYS A 143 14.75 -12.13 1.67
C CYS A 143 14.60 -12.68 3.10
N ALA A 144 13.42 -12.57 3.71
CA ALA A 144 13.18 -12.93 5.10
C ALA A 144 12.53 -14.31 5.30
N ILE A 145 11.89 -14.88 4.26
CA ILE A 145 11.16 -16.15 4.34
C ILE A 145 11.54 -17.09 3.19
N ASP A 146 11.56 -18.39 3.49
CA ASP A 146 11.62 -19.47 2.52
C ASP A 146 10.21 -20.09 2.27
N PRO A 147 10.02 -20.85 1.18
CA PRO A 147 8.80 -21.61 0.98
C PRO A 147 8.48 -22.52 2.19
N GLY A 148 7.26 -22.41 2.72
CA GLY A 148 6.82 -23.15 3.91
C GLY A 148 7.06 -22.41 5.22
N ASP A 149 7.81 -21.32 5.25
CA ASP A 149 7.93 -20.46 6.43
C ASP A 149 6.64 -19.66 6.67
N GLU A 150 6.54 -19.10 7.86
CA GLU A 150 5.39 -18.32 8.29
C GLU A 150 5.78 -16.88 8.63
N ALA A 151 4.87 -15.96 8.32
CA ALA A 151 4.99 -14.55 8.72
C ALA A 151 3.75 -14.14 9.52
N ILE A 152 3.93 -13.53 10.70
CA ILE A 152 2.86 -12.85 11.42
C ILE A 152 2.66 -11.47 10.78
N VAL A 153 1.42 -11.18 10.36
CA VAL A 153 1.03 -9.87 9.82
C VAL A 153 0.05 -9.24 10.80
N LEU A 154 0.43 -8.11 11.40
CA LEU A 154 -0.47 -7.36 12.28
C LEU A 154 -1.57 -6.70 11.46
N THR A 155 -2.83 -6.99 11.78
CA THR A 155 -4.02 -6.51 11.06
C THR A 155 -4.90 -5.63 11.95
N PRO A 156 -5.82 -4.79 11.40
CA PRO A 156 -6.04 -4.49 9.97
C PRO A 156 -4.82 -3.87 9.31
N ASN A 157 -4.45 -4.39 8.13
CA ASN A 157 -3.29 -3.91 7.37
C ASN A 157 -3.58 -3.91 5.86
N TRP A 158 -2.79 -3.18 5.11
CA TRP A 158 -2.86 -3.23 3.67
C TRP A 158 -2.54 -4.64 3.16
N PRO A 159 -3.40 -5.25 2.30
CA PRO A 159 -3.38 -6.71 2.04
C PRO A 159 -2.12 -7.22 1.35
N ASN A 160 -1.28 -6.33 0.83
CA ASN A 160 -0.11 -6.76 0.04
C ASN A 160 0.90 -7.57 0.85
N ALA A 161 1.07 -7.31 2.14
CA ALA A 161 1.99 -8.11 2.96
C ALA A 161 1.55 -9.57 3.01
N THR A 162 0.29 -9.83 3.36
CA THR A 162 -0.32 -11.17 3.35
C THR A 162 -0.23 -11.82 1.96
N ALA A 163 -0.59 -11.09 0.91
CA ALA A 163 -0.56 -11.59 -0.46
C ALA A 163 0.86 -11.97 -0.91
N ILE A 164 1.87 -11.16 -0.60
CA ILE A 164 3.27 -11.41 -0.98
C ILE A 164 3.81 -12.64 -0.25
N VAL A 165 3.55 -12.79 1.06
CA VAL A 165 3.94 -14.00 1.81
C VAL A 165 3.39 -15.26 1.13
N ASN A 166 2.09 -15.25 0.79
CA ASN A 166 1.43 -16.39 0.16
C ASN A 166 1.95 -16.64 -1.27
N LEU A 167 2.28 -15.58 -2.04
CA LEU A 167 2.89 -15.69 -3.38
C LEU A 167 4.23 -16.43 -3.36
N TYR A 168 4.99 -16.30 -2.28
CA TYR A 168 6.28 -17.00 -2.10
C TYR A 168 6.13 -18.36 -1.42
N ALA A 169 4.93 -18.93 -1.43
CA ALA A 169 4.61 -20.20 -0.81
C ALA A 169 4.89 -20.25 0.70
N GLY A 170 4.90 -19.10 1.35
CA GLY A 170 4.84 -18.97 2.80
C GLY A 170 3.39 -19.00 3.29
N THR A 171 3.20 -18.88 4.59
CA THR A 171 1.88 -18.76 5.22
C THR A 171 1.81 -17.47 6.02
N ALA A 172 0.93 -16.56 5.64
CA ALA A 172 0.64 -15.37 6.42
C ALA A 172 -0.33 -15.72 7.57
N ARG A 173 0.11 -15.50 8.81
CA ARG A 173 -0.71 -15.60 10.01
C ARG A 173 -1.12 -14.21 10.43
N GLU A 174 -2.38 -13.88 10.23
CA GLU A 174 -2.92 -12.58 10.60
C GLU A 174 -3.21 -12.54 12.10
N VAL A 175 -2.67 -11.54 12.78
CA VAL A 175 -2.90 -11.26 14.20
C VAL A 175 -3.48 -9.87 14.33
N PRO A 176 -4.76 -9.75 14.71
CA PRO A 176 -5.38 -8.46 14.91
C PRO A 176 -4.71 -7.65 16.02
N LEU A 177 -4.53 -6.35 15.81
CA LEU A 177 -4.24 -5.42 16.89
C LEU A 177 -5.40 -5.42 17.89
N ALA A 178 -5.10 -5.40 19.17
CA ALA A 178 -6.10 -5.27 20.22
C ALA A 178 -6.80 -3.92 20.14
N TRP A 179 -8.12 -3.91 20.26
CA TRP A 179 -8.96 -2.72 20.29
C TRP A 179 -9.58 -2.52 21.66
N ASP A 180 -9.28 -1.42 22.34
CA ASP A 180 -9.78 -1.11 23.69
C ASP A 180 -11.02 -0.16 23.71
N GLY A 181 -11.62 0.07 22.56
CA GLY A 181 -12.70 1.05 22.37
C GLY A 181 -12.22 2.44 22.00
N ARG A 182 -10.91 2.71 22.07
CA ARG A 182 -10.30 4.03 21.80
C ARG A 182 -9.08 3.98 20.92
N ARG A 183 -8.25 2.94 21.09
CA ARG A 183 -6.97 2.81 20.40
C ARG A 183 -6.64 1.36 20.06
N TYR A 184 -5.91 1.18 18.99
CA TYR A 184 -5.31 -0.09 18.62
C TYR A 184 -3.92 -0.24 19.25
N THR A 185 -3.57 -1.45 19.69
CA THR A 185 -2.25 -1.77 20.27
C THR A 185 -1.82 -3.18 19.84
N PRO A 186 -0.51 -3.48 19.72
CA PRO A 186 -0.05 -4.84 19.50
C PRO A 186 -0.47 -5.77 20.64
N ASP A 187 -1.06 -6.91 20.29
CA ASP A 187 -1.42 -7.97 21.25
C ASP A 187 -0.31 -9.01 21.31
N LEU A 188 0.57 -8.89 22.31
CA LEU A 188 1.70 -9.81 22.47
C LEU A 188 1.25 -11.23 22.77
N SER A 189 0.14 -11.41 23.47
CA SER A 189 -0.38 -12.74 23.82
C SER A 189 -0.89 -13.44 22.57
N ALA A 190 -1.62 -12.73 21.71
CA ALA A 190 -2.06 -13.25 20.42
C ALA A 190 -0.88 -13.52 19.48
N MET A 191 0.14 -12.65 19.47
CA MET A 191 1.37 -12.86 18.70
C MET A 191 2.12 -14.11 19.18
N GLU A 192 2.25 -14.32 20.49
CA GLU A 192 2.88 -15.51 21.07
C GLU A 192 2.12 -16.78 20.71
N ALA A 193 0.80 -16.76 20.79
CA ALA A 193 -0.06 -17.88 20.41
C ALA A 193 0.01 -18.22 18.91
N ALA A 194 0.35 -17.24 18.06
CA ALA A 194 0.49 -17.43 16.62
C ALA A 194 1.87 -17.96 16.21
N LEU A 195 2.87 -17.98 17.12
CA LEU A 195 4.21 -18.45 16.80
C LEU A 195 4.23 -19.97 16.56
N THR A 196 5.02 -20.36 15.59
CA THR A 196 5.41 -21.74 15.33
C THR A 196 6.92 -21.84 15.09
N PRO A 197 7.52 -23.03 15.06
CA PRO A 197 8.93 -23.19 14.67
C PRO A 197 9.25 -22.69 13.26
N ARG A 198 8.24 -22.46 12.41
CA ARG A 198 8.39 -21.92 11.04
C ARG A 198 8.22 -20.41 10.95
N THR A 199 7.83 -19.75 12.02
CA THR A 199 7.70 -18.28 12.01
C THR A 199 9.08 -17.65 11.84
N ARG A 200 9.22 -16.74 10.87
CA ARG A 200 10.47 -16.03 10.52
C ARG A 200 10.35 -14.52 10.54
N LEU A 201 9.14 -14.01 10.35
CA LEU A 201 8.92 -12.60 10.07
C LEU A 201 7.69 -12.08 10.82
N ILE A 202 7.79 -10.85 11.33
CA ILE A 202 6.65 -10.04 11.76
C ILE A 202 6.57 -8.82 10.89
N VAL A 203 5.35 -8.49 10.40
CA VAL A 203 5.08 -7.31 9.55
C VAL A 203 4.06 -6.42 10.24
N TYR A 204 4.36 -5.12 10.32
CA TYR A 204 3.41 -4.10 10.75
C TYR A 204 3.55 -2.83 9.92
N ALA A 205 2.54 -1.96 9.91
CA ALA A 205 2.57 -0.66 9.25
C ALA A 205 2.35 0.47 10.26
N SER A 206 3.19 1.50 10.20
CA SER A 206 3.10 2.67 11.08
C SER A 206 3.71 3.91 10.41
N PRO A 207 2.91 4.95 10.12
CA PRO A 207 1.44 5.07 10.29
C PRO A 207 0.68 4.07 9.43
N SER A 208 -0.39 3.50 9.99
CA SER A 208 -1.10 2.37 9.39
C SER A 208 -2.12 2.78 8.32
N ASN A 209 -2.20 1.98 7.27
CA ASN A 209 -3.35 1.86 6.39
C ASN A 209 -4.05 0.52 6.72
N PRO A 210 -5.30 0.51 7.23
CA PRO A 210 -6.32 1.55 7.13
C PRO A 210 -6.51 2.44 8.38
N LEU A 211 -5.87 2.12 9.51
CA LEU A 211 -6.27 2.61 10.84
C LEU A 211 -5.87 4.05 11.14
N GLY A 212 -4.85 4.59 10.46
CA GLY A 212 -4.21 5.83 10.89
C GLY A 212 -3.48 5.69 12.24
N TRP A 213 -3.36 4.48 12.78
CA TRP A 213 -2.61 4.18 13.99
C TRP A 213 -1.12 4.42 13.78
N VAL A 214 -0.48 4.99 14.81
CA VAL A 214 0.98 5.17 14.84
C VAL A 214 1.52 4.40 16.04
N ALA A 215 2.48 3.51 15.80
CA ALA A 215 3.18 2.80 16.86
C ALA A 215 4.02 3.79 17.67
N ARG A 216 3.77 3.85 18.97
CA ARG A 216 4.56 4.67 19.89
C ARG A 216 5.96 4.06 20.08
N PRO A 217 6.96 4.84 20.49
CA PRO A 217 8.31 4.31 20.74
C PRO A 217 8.35 3.10 21.67
N GLU A 218 7.51 3.08 22.71
CA GLU A 218 7.40 1.95 23.64
C GLU A 218 6.79 0.70 22.98
N GLU A 219 5.83 0.86 22.07
CA GLU A 219 5.24 -0.26 21.31
C GLU A 219 6.24 -0.78 20.27
N GLN A 220 6.96 0.10 19.59
CA GLN A 220 8.03 -0.29 18.67
C GLN A 220 9.13 -1.04 19.42
N ARG A 221 9.55 -0.58 20.61
CA ARG A 221 10.51 -1.30 21.47
C ARG A 221 10.00 -2.68 21.85
N THR A 222 8.75 -2.78 22.22
CA THR A 222 8.12 -4.04 22.58
C THR A 222 8.13 -5.05 21.42
N LEU A 223 7.79 -4.59 20.20
CA LEU A 223 7.85 -5.43 18.98
C LEU A 223 9.29 -5.84 18.65
N LEU A 224 10.23 -4.90 18.74
CA LEU A 224 11.65 -5.17 18.48
C LEU A 224 12.21 -6.20 19.45
N ASP A 225 11.95 -6.03 20.76
CA ASP A 225 12.43 -6.94 21.80
C ASP A 225 11.75 -8.32 21.70
N PHE A 226 10.49 -8.36 21.26
CA PHE A 226 9.82 -9.62 20.96
C PHE A 226 10.54 -10.36 19.82
N CYS A 227 10.86 -9.68 18.73
CA CYS A 227 11.58 -10.26 17.59
C CYS A 227 13.00 -10.70 17.98
N ARG A 228 13.74 -9.87 18.72
CA ARG A 228 15.09 -10.21 19.21
C ARG A 228 15.11 -11.51 20.02
N ARG A 229 14.17 -11.65 20.97
CA ARG A 229 14.09 -12.88 21.82
C ARG A 229 13.72 -14.15 21.05
N ARG A 230 13.07 -14.01 19.90
CA ARG A 230 12.59 -15.13 19.08
C ARG A 230 13.44 -15.39 17.83
N GLY A 231 14.44 -14.53 17.55
CA GLY A 231 15.24 -14.62 16.32
C GLY A 231 14.44 -14.38 15.05
N LEU A 232 13.50 -13.41 15.08
CA LEU A 232 12.60 -13.09 13.97
C LEU A 232 13.02 -11.78 13.28
N TRP A 233 12.75 -11.69 11.99
CA TRP A 233 12.75 -10.42 11.27
C TRP A 233 11.56 -9.54 11.67
N LEU A 234 11.78 -8.23 11.76
CA LEU A 234 10.73 -7.23 11.94
C LEU A 234 10.70 -6.31 10.73
N LEU A 235 9.62 -6.33 9.96
CA LEU A 235 9.40 -5.44 8.83
C LEU A 235 8.39 -4.35 9.22
N ALA A 236 8.84 -3.11 9.13
CA ALA A 236 8.02 -1.92 9.33
C ALA A 236 7.72 -1.24 7.99
N ASP A 237 6.45 -1.17 7.62
CA ASP A 237 5.98 -0.35 6.52
C ASP A 237 5.73 1.07 7.03
N GLU A 238 6.66 1.99 6.71
CA GLU A 238 6.66 3.37 7.17
C GLU A 238 6.27 4.38 6.07
N VAL A 239 5.58 3.95 5.01
CA VAL A 239 5.29 4.77 3.81
C VAL A 239 4.49 6.05 4.09
N TYR A 240 3.81 6.13 5.24
CA TYR A 240 3.04 7.31 5.68
C TYR A 240 3.77 8.15 6.73
N GLU A 241 5.02 7.90 7.00
CA GLU A 241 5.85 8.54 8.04
C GLU A 241 5.69 10.07 8.11
N ARG A 242 5.64 10.73 6.94
CA ARG A 242 5.56 12.20 6.84
C ARG A 242 4.14 12.75 6.96
N ILE A 243 3.14 11.90 7.06
CA ILE A 243 1.73 12.30 7.27
C ILE A 243 1.38 11.95 8.71
N TYR A 244 1.83 12.80 9.64
CA TYR A 244 1.74 12.58 11.08
C TYR A 244 1.20 13.82 11.79
N SER A 245 0.26 13.61 12.76
CA SER A 245 -0.47 14.71 13.40
C SER A 245 0.26 15.34 14.59
N LYS A 246 1.31 14.70 15.08
CA LYS A 246 2.01 15.12 16.33
C LYS A 246 3.44 15.58 16.08
N GLY A 247 3.82 15.83 14.83
CA GLY A 247 5.17 16.27 14.48
C GLY A 247 5.43 16.24 12.98
N THR A 248 6.67 16.49 12.60
CA THR A 248 7.10 16.49 11.19
C THR A 248 7.22 15.10 10.58
N ALA A 249 7.46 14.09 11.42
CA ALA A 249 7.54 12.68 11.02
C ALA A 249 7.08 11.77 12.17
N ALA A 250 6.41 10.66 11.85
CA ALA A 250 6.12 9.60 12.80
C ALA A 250 7.43 8.91 13.25
N PRO A 251 7.49 8.35 14.46
CA PRO A 251 8.67 7.64 14.94
C PRO A 251 9.05 6.48 14.01
N SER A 252 10.29 6.46 13.52
CA SER A 252 10.83 5.29 12.82
C SER A 252 11.37 4.26 13.80
N ILE A 253 11.16 2.97 13.54
CA ILE A 253 11.72 1.86 14.32
C ILE A 253 13.25 1.89 14.34
N LEU A 254 13.88 2.41 13.28
CA LEU A 254 15.36 2.49 13.17
C LEU A 254 16.01 3.33 14.28
N ARG A 255 15.26 4.21 14.96
CA ARG A 255 15.74 4.96 16.13
C ARG A 255 16.07 4.06 17.33
N LEU A 256 15.52 2.85 17.36
CA LEU A 256 15.65 1.89 18.44
C LEU A 256 16.60 0.75 18.08
N CYS A 257 17.03 0.67 16.82
CA CYS A 257 17.82 -0.42 16.28
C CYS A 257 19.32 -0.17 16.42
N THR A 258 20.04 -1.27 16.55
CA THR A 258 21.46 -1.37 16.22
C THR A 258 21.64 -1.88 14.79
N ARG A 259 22.87 -1.87 14.28
CA ARG A 259 23.15 -2.39 12.92
C ARG A 259 22.99 -3.92 12.79
N ASP A 260 22.98 -4.63 13.92
CA ASP A 260 22.87 -6.11 13.95
C ASP A 260 21.40 -6.58 14.02
N ASP A 261 20.47 -5.68 14.27
CA ASP A 261 19.06 -6.03 14.40
C ASP A 261 18.48 -6.50 13.06
N ALA A 262 17.67 -7.56 13.14
CA ALA A 262 16.95 -8.10 12.00
C ALA A 262 15.72 -7.24 11.69
N VAL A 263 15.93 -5.98 11.31
CA VAL A 263 14.89 -5.00 11.02
C VAL A 263 14.97 -4.52 9.59
N VAL A 264 13.81 -4.38 8.97
CA VAL A 264 13.64 -3.84 7.62
C VAL A 264 12.61 -2.73 7.67
N VAL A 265 12.95 -1.57 7.14
CA VAL A 265 12.00 -0.48 6.90
C VAL A 265 11.75 -0.34 5.42
N VAL A 266 10.48 -0.32 5.02
CA VAL A 266 10.07 -0.05 3.65
C VAL A 266 9.42 1.32 3.55
N GLN A 267 9.73 2.02 2.45
CA GLN A 267 9.29 3.38 2.22
C GLN A 267 8.89 3.63 0.77
N SER A 268 8.16 4.72 0.54
CA SER A 268 7.69 5.08 -0.79
C SER A 268 7.60 6.59 -0.98
N PHE A 269 7.91 7.05 -2.19
CA PHE A 269 7.64 8.43 -2.62
C PHE A 269 6.16 8.68 -2.91
N SER A 270 5.36 7.63 -3.02
CA SER A 270 3.96 7.69 -3.46
C SER A 270 3.09 8.62 -2.62
N LYS A 271 3.32 8.67 -1.28
CA LYS A 271 2.42 9.35 -0.35
C LYS A 271 2.89 10.77 -0.03
N SER A 272 4.08 10.88 0.52
CA SER A 272 4.63 12.17 0.99
C SER A 272 4.95 13.14 -0.15
N TYR A 273 5.23 12.64 -1.35
CA TYR A 273 5.62 13.45 -2.51
C TYR A 273 4.61 13.42 -3.66
N CYS A 274 3.42 12.82 -3.45
CA CYS A 274 2.37 12.67 -4.48
C CYS A 274 2.90 12.02 -5.77
N MET A 275 3.72 10.97 -5.63
CA MET A 275 4.40 10.28 -6.73
C MET A 275 3.88 8.84 -6.93
N THR A 276 2.56 8.63 -6.84
CA THR A 276 1.97 7.28 -6.93
C THR A 276 2.26 6.59 -8.26
N GLY A 277 2.13 7.31 -9.37
CA GLY A 277 2.39 6.82 -10.73
C GLY A 277 3.88 6.72 -11.10
N TRP A 278 4.79 7.30 -10.33
CA TRP A 278 6.23 7.32 -10.62
C TRP A 278 6.95 6.02 -10.26
N ARG A 279 6.35 5.20 -9.41
CA ARG A 279 6.89 3.92 -8.99
C ARG A 279 8.28 4.03 -8.39
N LEU A 280 8.44 4.73 -7.27
CA LEU A 280 9.70 4.90 -6.55
C LEU A 280 9.54 4.64 -5.05
N GLY A 281 10.48 3.92 -4.45
CA GLY A 281 10.54 3.61 -3.03
C GLY A 281 11.94 3.19 -2.62
N TRP A 282 12.10 2.78 -1.37
CA TRP A 282 13.35 2.24 -0.88
C TRP A 282 13.17 1.27 0.28
N VAL A 283 14.20 0.49 0.51
CA VAL A 283 14.42 -0.34 1.70
C VAL A 283 15.57 0.28 2.50
N ALA A 284 15.42 0.35 3.83
CA ALA A 284 16.51 0.59 4.76
C ALA A 284 16.62 -0.60 5.71
N ALA A 285 17.77 -1.27 5.72
CA ALA A 285 17.98 -2.49 6.49
C ALA A 285 19.47 -2.77 6.69
N ARG A 286 19.75 -3.84 7.42
CA ARG A 286 21.09 -4.40 7.60
C ARG A 286 21.74 -4.77 6.25
N GLN A 287 23.05 -4.57 6.16
CA GLN A 287 23.86 -4.71 4.92
C GLN A 287 23.65 -6.04 4.18
N ASP A 288 23.60 -7.16 4.90
CA ASP A 288 23.44 -8.48 4.29
C ASP A 288 22.08 -8.64 3.58
N LEU A 289 20.98 -8.13 4.20
CA LEU A 289 19.68 -8.13 3.56
C LEU A 289 19.67 -7.21 2.34
N VAL A 290 20.18 -5.98 2.46
CA VAL A 290 20.23 -5.02 1.34
C VAL A 290 21.01 -5.57 0.17
N GLY A 291 22.16 -6.22 0.42
CA GLY A 291 22.97 -6.87 -0.62
C GLY A 291 22.20 -7.98 -1.35
N LYS A 292 21.47 -8.83 -0.61
CA LYS A 292 20.65 -9.90 -1.21
C LYS A 292 19.42 -9.36 -1.91
N ALA A 293 18.78 -8.36 -1.35
CA ALA A 293 17.65 -7.70 -1.99
C ALA A 293 18.04 -7.01 -3.30
N ALA A 294 19.21 -6.39 -3.38
CA ALA A 294 19.75 -5.81 -4.61
C ALA A 294 20.02 -6.88 -5.68
N GLN A 295 20.59 -8.04 -5.30
CA GLN A 295 20.76 -9.18 -6.21
C GLN A 295 19.42 -9.72 -6.71
N LEU A 296 18.44 -9.88 -5.82
CA LEU A 296 17.09 -10.31 -6.20
C LEU A 296 16.42 -9.31 -7.13
N ASN A 297 16.57 -8.01 -6.85
CA ASN A 297 15.98 -6.92 -7.63
C ASN A 297 16.47 -6.92 -9.08
N GLU A 298 17.72 -7.34 -9.34
CA GLU A 298 18.28 -7.51 -10.68
C GLU A 298 17.41 -8.43 -11.55
N PHE A 299 16.91 -9.53 -10.98
CA PHE A 299 16.10 -10.51 -11.71
C PHE A 299 14.60 -10.17 -11.78
N ILE A 300 14.15 -9.09 -11.13
CA ILE A 300 12.74 -8.66 -11.15
C ILE A 300 12.57 -7.44 -12.06
N VAL A 301 13.38 -6.39 -11.87
CA VAL A 301 13.27 -5.11 -12.58
C VAL A 301 14.60 -4.42 -12.83
N SER A 302 15.70 -5.02 -12.44
CA SER A 302 17.06 -4.45 -12.38
C SER A 302 17.14 -3.25 -11.42
N HIS A 303 16.56 -2.13 -11.76
CA HIS A 303 16.52 -0.92 -10.93
C HIS A 303 15.29 -0.07 -11.24
N ALA A 304 14.96 0.90 -10.39
CA ALA A 304 13.98 1.93 -10.70
C ALA A 304 14.47 2.82 -11.86
N PRO A 305 13.59 3.38 -12.72
CA PRO A 305 14.01 4.22 -13.85
C PRO A 305 14.92 5.38 -13.41
N SER A 306 16.04 5.57 -14.08
CA SER A 306 17.10 6.52 -13.67
C SER A 306 16.60 7.96 -13.57
N MET A 307 15.78 8.43 -14.54
CA MET A 307 15.18 9.76 -14.51
C MET A 307 14.21 9.93 -13.31
N VAL A 308 13.51 8.87 -12.92
CA VAL A 308 12.61 8.87 -11.74
C VAL A 308 13.42 8.94 -10.45
N GLN A 309 14.57 8.27 -10.39
CA GLN A 309 15.47 8.36 -9.25
C GLN A 309 16.03 9.77 -9.06
N ARG A 310 16.41 10.47 -10.15
CA ARG A 310 16.84 11.87 -10.11
C ARG A 310 15.74 12.80 -9.60
N ALA A 311 14.50 12.58 -10.05
CA ALA A 311 13.34 13.31 -9.52
C ALA A 311 13.11 13.02 -8.01
N GLY A 312 13.30 11.77 -7.58
CA GLY A 312 13.23 11.37 -6.18
C GLY A 312 14.31 12.03 -5.31
N GLU A 313 15.54 12.15 -5.82
CA GLU A 313 16.60 12.90 -5.14
C GLU A 313 16.21 14.36 -4.91
N THR A 314 15.70 15.04 -5.95
CA THR A 314 15.18 16.39 -5.84
C THR A 314 14.01 16.48 -4.86
N ALA A 315 13.10 15.49 -4.87
CA ALA A 315 11.98 15.45 -3.93
C ALA A 315 12.43 15.39 -2.46
N LEU A 316 13.49 14.61 -2.16
CA LEU A 316 14.04 14.53 -0.81
C LEU A 316 14.76 15.82 -0.38
N ARG A 317 15.57 16.41 -1.26
CA ARG A 317 16.39 17.58 -0.95
C ARG A 317 15.58 18.88 -0.87
N ASP A 318 14.66 19.08 -1.81
CA ASP A 318 13.98 20.36 -2.00
C ASP A 318 12.48 20.31 -1.61
N GLY A 319 11.96 19.15 -1.24
CA GLY A 319 10.51 18.93 -1.08
C GLY A 319 9.95 19.21 0.31
N GLU A 320 10.76 19.62 1.30
CA GLU A 320 10.32 19.70 2.70
C GLU A 320 9.12 20.62 2.89
N ALA A 321 9.15 21.84 2.34
CA ALA A 321 8.04 22.80 2.44
C ALA A 321 6.74 22.24 1.83
N PHE A 322 6.84 21.56 0.69
CA PHE A 322 5.68 20.89 0.07
C PHE A 322 5.12 19.79 0.96
N VAL A 323 5.98 18.92 1.50
CA VAL A 323 5.54 17.80 2.34
C VAL A 323 4.83 18.30 3.60
N GLN A 324 5.37 19.34 4.26
CA GLN A 324 4.74 19.94 5.44
C GLN A 324 3.38 20.57 5.11
N GLY A 325 3.29 21.33 4.01
CA GLY A 325 2.04 21.94 3.56
C GLY A 325 0.98 20.88 3.21
N MET A 326 1.35 19.87 2.45
CA MET A 326 0.48 18.75 2.09
C MET A 326 0.02 17.96 3.32
N ALA A 327 0.92 17.65 4.26
CA ALA A 327 0.56 16.94 5.47
C ALA A 327 -0.43 17.74 6.35
N ALA A 328 -0.22 19.05 6.49
CA ALA A 328 -1.12 19.93 7.23
C ALA A 328 -2.52 19.99 6.59
N ASP A 329 -2.59 20.08 5.25
CA ASP A 329 -3.84 20.08 4.51
C ASP A 329 -4.59 18.76 4.66
N VAL A 330 -3.92 17.63 4.46
CA VAL A 330 -4.50 16.31 4.64
C VAL A 330 -5.03 16.12 6.06
N GLN A 331 -4.29 16.55 7.09
CA GLN A 331 -4.75 16.45 8.47
C GLN A 331 -5.98 17.33 8.76
N ARG A 332 -6.11 18.50 8.11
CA ARG A 332 -7.33 19.31 8.20
C ARG A 332 -8.52 18.54 7.66
N ARG A 333 -8.37 17.90 6.49
CA ARG A 333 -9.41 17.08 5.85
C ARG A 333 -9.77 15.85 6.69
N VAL A 334 -8.77 15.19 7.29
CA VAL A 334 -9.01 14.06 8.22
C VAL A 334 -9.85 14.51 9.41
N ARG A 335 -9.51 15.65 10.03
CA ARG A 335 -10.30 16.20 11.15
C ARG A 335 -11.74 16.55 10.73
N PHE A 336 -11.92 17.16 9.55
CA PHE A 336 -13.23 17.42 8.99
C PHE A 336 -14.07 16.14 8.84
N CYS A 337 -13.53 15.12 8.22
CA CYS A 337 -14.22 13.83 8.04
C CYS A 337 -14.50 13.14 9.38
N GLN A 338 -13.55 13.22 10.33
CA GLN A 338 -13.74 12.67 11.69
C GLN A 338 -14.89 13.35 12.42
N GLU A 339 -14.98 14.68 12.35
CA GLU A 339 -16.06 15.45 12.97
C GLU A 339 -17.41 15.13 12.34
N ALA A 340 -17.47 14.96 11.03
CA ALA A 340 -18.68 14.57 10.31
C ALA A 340 -19.25 13.20 10.75
N LEU A 341 -18.42 12.31 11.27
CA LEU A 341 -18.84 10.99 11.78
C LEU A 341 -19.13 11.00 13.29
N ARG A 342 -18.80 12.09 13.98
CA ARG A 342 -19.02 12.18 15.44
C ARG A 342 -20.50 12.10 15.81
N GLY A 343 -20.80 11.32 16.85
CA GLY A 343 -22.12 11.24 17.45
C GLY A 343 -23.15 10.43 16.64
N ILE A 344 -22.73 9.73 15.59
CA ILE A 344 -23.61 8.77 14.90
C ILE A 344 -23.76 7.54 15.81
N PRO A 345 -24.99 7.15 16.20
CA PRO A 345 -25.19 5.96 17.03
C PRO A 345 -24.58 4.71 16.39
N GLY A 346 -24.06 3.80 17.21
CA GLY A 346 -23.46 2.55 16.71
C GLY A 346 -22.13 2.70 15.95
N VAL A 347 -21.65 3.93 15.71
CA VAL A 347 -20.38 4.19 15.01
C VAL A 347 -19.29 4.56 16.01
N THR A 348 -18.20 3.79 16.02
CA THR A 348 -17.00 4.08 16.82
C THR A 348 -15.80 4.29 15.91
N LEU A 349 -14.90 5.22 16.28
CA LEU A 349 -13.74 5.60 15.49
C LEU A 349 -12.53 5.85 16.40
N ALA A 350 -11.42 5.14 16.15
CA ALA A 350 -10.14 5.51 16.71
C ALA A 350 -9.66 6.83 16.10
N PRO A 351 -9.26 7.83 16.90
CA PRO A 351 -8.65 9.04 16.36
C PRO A 351 -7.38 8.67 15.58
N PRO A 352 -7.29 8.98 14.26
CA PRO A 352 -6.08 8.69 13.50
C PRO A 352 -4.95 9.63 13.95
N GLU A 353 -3.76 9.07 14.11
CA GLU A 353 -2.55 9.82 14.47
C GLU A 353 -1.68 10.09 13.23
N GLY A 354 -1.90 9.35 12.14
CA GLY A 354 -1.16 9.51 10.89
C GLY A 354 -1.90 8.96 9.68
N ALA A 355 -1.24 8.97 8.52
CA ALA A 355 -1.83 8.67 7.22
C ALA A 355 -3.01 9.61 6.90
N PHE A 356 -3.90 9.20 6.00
CA PHE A 356 -5.06 9.99 5.59
C PHE A 356 -6.34 9.13 5.51
N TYR A 357 -6.50 8.24 6.48
CA TYR A 357 -7.63 7.34 6.53
C TYR A 357 -8.43 7.48 7.81
N LEU A 358 -9.74 7.23 7.69
CA LEU A 358 -10.60 6.88 8.79
C LEU A 358 -11.04 5.43 8.64
N PHE A 359 -11.18 4.75 9.77
CA PHE A 359 -11.62 3.36 9.82
C PHE A 359 -12.75 3.20 10.85
N PRO A 360 -13.93 3.77 10.56
CA PRO A 360 -15.06 3.65 11.46
C PRO A 360 -15.53 2.21 11.56
N ARG A 361 -15.83 1.78 12.80
CA ARG A 361 -16.44 0.50 13.14
C ARG A 361 -17.93 0.73 13.39
N ILE A 362 -18.75 -0.20 12.93
CA ILE A 362 -20.20 -0.17 13.12
C ILE A 362 -20.60 -1.36 13.99
N GLU A 363 -21.31 -1.09 15.09
CA GLU A 363 -21.82 -2.13 15.96
C GLU A 363 -22.85 -3.02 15.22
N GLY A 364 -22.67 -4.34 15.34
CA GLY A 364 -23.56 -5.30 14.67
C GLY A 364 -23.41 -5.38 13.15
N LEU A 365 -22.43 -4.69 12.56
CA LEU A 365 -22.15 -4.83 11.12
C LEU A 365 -21.75 -6.28 10.81
N GLY A 366 -22.51 -6.91 9.92
CA GLY A 366 -22.19 -8.23 9.38
C GLY A 366 -21.06 -8.17 8.34
N ASP A 367 -21.35 -8.53 7.09
CA ASP A 367 -20.39 -8.49 5.99
C ASP A 367 -20.08 -7.04 5.59
N SER A 368 -18.82 -6.62 5.77
CA SER A 368 -18.38 -5.26 5.44
C SER A 368 -18.34 -4.99 3.93
N PHE A 369 -18.22 -6.02 3.09
CA PHE A 369 -18.27 -5.88 1.64
C PHE A 369 -19.69 -5.58 1.17
N ASP A 370 -20.68 -6.35 1.64
CA ASP A 370 -22.09 -6.14 1.32
C ASP A 370 -22.57 -4.77 1.82
N PHE A 371 -22.09 -4.35 2.99
CA PHE A 371 -22.36 -3.01 3.51
C PHE A 371 -21.81 -1.92 2.56
N THR A 372 -20.56 -2.02 2.16
CA THR A 372 -19.93 -1.01 1.26
C THR A 372 -20.57 -1.02 -0.13
N LEU A 373 -21.02 -2.16 -0.60
CA LEU A 373 -21.76 -2.28 -1.85
C LEU A 373 -23.15 -1.61 -1.76
N THR A 374 -23.84 -1.78 -0.64
CA THR A 374 -25.12 -1.12 -0.36
C THR A 374 -24.94 0.40 -0.26
N LEU A 375 -23.94 0.86 0.49
CA LEU A 375 -23.56 2.28 0.58
C LEU A 375 -23.28 2.89 -0.80
N LEU A 376 -22.50 2.18 -1.64
CA LEU A 376 -22.20 2.61 -3.00
C LEU A 376 -23.48 2.77 -3.84
N ARG A 377 -24.40 1.81 -3.75
CA ARG A 377 -25.66 1.81 -4.54
C ARG A 377 -26.65 2.86 -4.07
N GLU A 378 -26.88 2.97 -2.76
CA GLU A 378 -27.90 3.84 -2.19
C GLU A 378 -27.43 5.29 -1.99
N ALA A 379 -26.19 5.49 -1.50
CA ALA A 379 -25.66 6.82 -1.20
C ALA A 379 -24.70 7.37 -2.25
N ARG A 380 -24.30 6.57 -3.25
CA ARG A 380 -23.31 6.96 -4.27
C ARG A 380 -21.96 7.39 -3.66
N VAL A 381 -21.54 6.72 -2.59
CA VAL A 381 -20.23 6.91 -1.95
C VAL A 381 -19.48 5.59 -1.99
N ALA A 382 -18.30 5.59 -2.62
CA ALA A 382 -17.44 4.42 -2.69
C ALA A 382 -16.38 4.49 -1.59
N VAL A 383 -16.37 3.51 -0.69
CA VAL A 383 -15.37 3.32 0.38
C VAL A 383 -14.76 1.92 0.27
N ALA A 384 -13.71 1.62 1.02
CA ALA A 384 -13.14 0.28 1.01
C ALA A 384 -13.71 -0.57 2.15
N PRO A 385 -14.14 -1.82 1.90
CA PRO A 385 -14.65 -2.70 2.94
C PRO A 385 -13.57 -3.08 3.94
N GLY A 386 -13.93 -3.26 5.20
CA GLY A 386 -13.00 -3.64 6.26
C GLY A 386 -12.35 -5.00 6.02
N SER A 387 -13.11 -5.97 5.50
CA SER A 387 -12.60 -7.30 5.11
C SER A 387 -11.42 -7.28 4.14
N ALA A 388 -11.24 -6.17 3.39
CA ALA A 388 -10.08 -6.00 2.51
C ALA A 388 -8.75 -5.82 3.26
N PHE A 389 -8.78 -5.63 4.59
CA PHE A 389 -7.60 -5.33 5.42
C PHE A 389 -7.26 -6.46 6.40
N GLY A 390 -7.75 -7.66 6.14
CA GLY A 390 -7.47 -8.86 6.94
C GLY A 390 -8.48 -9.11 8.06
N SER A 391 -8.20 -10.12 8.87
CA SER A 391 -9.13 -10.70 9.85
C SER A 391 -9.65 -9.72 10.91
N GLY A 392 -8.86 -8.70 11.27
CA GLY A 392 -9.29 -7.65 12.21
C GLY A 392 -10.12 -6.54 11.59
N GLY A 393 -10.38 -6.59 10.27
CA GLY A 393 -11.03 -5.52 9.54
C GLY A 393 -12.56 -5.60 9.47
N GLU A 394 -13.14 -6.79 9.70
CA GLU A 394 -14.60 -6.91 9.71
C GLU A 394 -15.27 -6.03 10.78
N GLY A 395 -16.51 -5.65 10.51
CA GLY A 395 -17.24 -4.68 11.33
C GLY A 395 -16.85 -3.22 11.08
N ALA A 396 -16.03 -2.94 10.05
CA ALA A 396 -15.54 -1.60 9.73
C ALA A 396 -15.46 -1.35 8.22
N PHE A 397 -15.14 -0.10 7.84
CA PHE A 397 -14.81 0.28 6.47
C PHE A 397 -13.80 1.42 6.46
N ARG A 398 -13.04 1.57 5.36
CA ARG A 398 -12.02 2.62 5.24
C ARG A 398 -12.49 3.76 4.35
N ILE A 399 -12.33 4.99 4.84
CA ILE A 399 -12.52 6.24 4.10
C ILE A 399 -11.14 6.84 3.79
N CYS A 400 -10.86 7.20 2.55
CA CYS A 400 -9.72 8.02 2.17
C CYS A 400 -10.09 9.50 2.26
N CYS A 401 -9.43 10.26 3.12
CA CYS A 401 -9.66 11.68 3.34
C CYS A 401 -8.75 12.58 2.47
N ALA A 402 -7.96 12.00 1.56
CA ALA A 402 -7.05 12.77 0.71
C ALA A 402 -7.70 13.24 -0.61
N ALA A 403 -9.03 13.35 -0.65
CA ALA A 403 -9.80 13.92 -1.75
C ALA A 403 -10.02 15.43 -1.55
N ASP A 404 -10.47 16.13 -2.61
CA ASP A 404 -10.85 17.54 -2.52
C ASP A 404 -12.06 17.76 -1.60
N GLU A 405 -12.14 18.94 -0.98
CA GLU A 405 -13.27 19.33 -0.13
C GLU A 405 -14.59 19.25 -0.89
N SER A 406 -14.62 19.63 -2.17
CA SER A 406 -15.78 19.49 -3.05
C SER A 406 -16.26 18.04 -3.24
N VAL A 407 -15.43 17.06 -2.95
CA VAL A 407 -15.77 15.62 -2.93
C VAL A 407 -16.10 15.19 -1.50
N LEU A 408 -15.29 15.63 -0.52
CA LEU A 408 -15.42 15.20 0.89
C LEU A 408 -16.71 15.70 1.53
N GLU A 409 -17.07 16.98 1.36
CA GLU A 409 -18.28 17.56 1.96
C GLU A 409 -19.55 16.79 1.58
N PRO A 410 -19.90 16.65 0.28
CA PRO A 410 -21.09 15.90 -0.10
C PRO A 410 -20.99 14.41 0.21
N ALA A 411 -19.76 13.83 0.22
CA ALA A 411 -19.59 12.43 0.57
C ALA A 411 -19.87 12.18 2.05
N MET A 412 -19.38 13.03 2.95
CA MET A 412 -19.62 12.92 4.38
C MET A 412 -21.10 13.16 4.72
N GLU A 413 -21.77 14.09 4.05
CA GLU A 413 -23.20 14.32 4.23
C GLU A 413 -24.05 13.09 3.83
N ARG A 414 -23.76 12.51 2.64
CA ARG A 414 -24.45 11.30 2.16
C ARG A 414 -24.17 10.10 3.07
N LEU A 415 -22.92 9.93 3.48
CA LEU A 415 -22.50 8.86 4.38
C LEU A 415 -23.19 8.98 5.74
N ARG A 416 -23.22 10.19 6.34
CA ARG A 416 -23.89 10.43 7.61
C ARG A 416 -25.40 10.09 7.53
N ARG A 417 -26.10 10.59 6.52
CA ARG A 417 -27.52 10.28 6.29
C ARG A 417 -27.79 8.79 6.11
N PHE A 418 -26.88 8.08 5.46
CA PHE A 418 -26.97 6.64 5.25
C PHE A 418 -26.79 5.89 6.58
N LEU A 419 -25.78 6.23 7.36
CA LEU A 419 -25.49 5.60 8.64
C LEU A 419 -26.61 5.84 9.66
N GLU A 420 -27.14 7.06 9.77
CA GLU A 420 -28.25 7.41 10.66
C GLU A 420 -29.55 6.64 10.36
N LYS A 421 -29.69 6.08 9.16
CA LYS A 421 -30.85 5.24 8.78
C LYS A 421 -30.60 3.75 9.03
N LYS A 422 -29.36 3.31 9.10
CA LYS A 422 -28.98 1.88 9.15
C LYS A 422 -28.51 1.46 10.55
N CYS A 423 -28.03 2.40 11.37
CA CYS A 423 -27.64 2.22 12.75
C CYS A 423 -28.70 2.83 13.68
#